data_ac5ee844e0296d5c1166ccbc6af05953
#
_entry.id   ac5ee844e0296d5c1166ccbc6af05953
#
_cell.length_a   1.000
_cell.length_b   1.000
_cell.length_c   1.000
_cell.angle_alpha   90.00
_cell.angle_beta   90.00
_cell.angle_gamma   90.00
#
_symmetry.space_group_name_H-M   'P 1'
#
loop_
_entity.id
_entity.type
_entity.pdbx_description
1 polymer ?
#
loop_
_entity_poly.entity_id
_entity_poly.type
_entity_poly.pdbx_seq_one_letter_code
_entity_poly.pdbx_strand_id
1 'polypeptide(L)'
;RLIDIYNLHKKEIKLRKLPGGDWFSYLNSIDLLTEQETKALERIHDFLKYLQDGVYHKSHKLSVLQYLTKNEKIFGQVSIKELATSLAWTITQDPVLVYDLHDLNIEDYAQLIERKRNQWESYLKGNALRALNKSDFFIVENDVISSVFVDEDLSDEAFEMVEEIIEYLMQLQRNRIKRKRFKDVKNNGSSFSPIDE
;
A
#
# COMPACT_ATOMS: atom_id res chain seq x y z
N ARG A 1 7.03 14.37 5.51
CA ARG A 1 6.98 14.29 7.00
C ARG A 1 7.40 12.93 7.55
N LEU A 2 6.51 11.92 7.55
CA LEU A 2 6.78 10.60 8.14
C LEU A 2 7.89 9.86 7.39
N ILE A 3 7.85 9.89 6.06
CA ILE A 3 8.86 9.28 5.21
C ILE A 3 10.21 10.00 5.33
N ASP A 4 10.22 11.31 5.54
CA ASP A 4 11.44 12.09 5.70
C ASP A 4 12.14 11.74 7.02
N ILE A 5 11.37 11.63 8.10
CA ILE A 5 11.89 11.21 9.42
C ILE A 5 12.45 9.79 9.31
N TYR A 6 11.75 8.89 8.62
CA TYR A 6 12.24 7.54 8.39
C TYR A 6 13.55 7.55 7.57
N ASN A 7 13.61 8.32 6.48
CA ASN A 7 14.78 8.41 5.63
C ASN A 7 15.99 9.01 6.37
N LEU A 8 15.75 9.97 7.26
CA LEU A 8 16.79 10.57 8.09
C LEU A 8 17.37 9.58 9.11
N HIS A 9 16.52 8.86 9.81
CA HIS A 9 16.95 7.98 10.91
C HIS A 9 17.14 6.52 10.50
N LYS A 10 16.66 6.11 9.32
CA LYS A 10 16.63 4.71 8.84
C LYS A 10 16.03 3.71 9.84
N LYS A 11 15.13 4.21 10.69
CA LYS A 11 14.51 3.44 11.77
C LYS A 11 12.99 3.49 11.66
N GLU A 12 12.37 2.32 11.81
CA GLU A 12 10.92 2.20 11.85
C GLU A 12 10.34 2.99 13.03
N ILE A 13 9.37 3.85 12.74
CA ILE A 13 8.60 4.57 13.74
C ILE A 13 7.43 3.67 14.15
N LYS A 14 7.33 3.39 15.44
CA LYS A 14 6.23 2.58 15.98
C LYS A 14 5.01 3.45 16.20
N LEU A 15 4.24 3.70 15.14
CA LEU A 15 3.12 4.64 15.12
C LEU A 15 2.14 4.43 16.28
N ARG A 16 1.79 3.17 16.59
CA ARG A 16 0.91 2.82 17.73
C ARG A 16 1.45 3.19 19.11
N LYS A 17 2.74 3.54 19.22
CA LYS A 17 3.37 3.95 20.48
C LYS A 17 3.47 5.45 20.64
N LEU A 18 3.05 6.20 19.63
CA LEU A 18 2.97 7.66 19.73
C LEU A 18 1.80 8.06 20.63
N PRO A 19 1.87 9.23 21.26
CA PRO A 19 0.72 9.83 21.92
C PRO A 19 -0.48 9.91 20.95
N GLY A 20 -1.66 9.51 21.40
CA GLY A 20 -2.84 9.38 20.53
C GLY A 20 -2.94 8.05 19.78
N GLY A 21 -1.88 7.24 19.75
CA GLY A 21 -1.86 5.90 19.16
C GLY A 21 -1.71 5.87 17.63
N ASP A 22 -1.58 7.02 16.99
CA ASP A 22 -1.36 7.17 15.55
C ASP A 22 -0.58 8.44 15.21
N TRP A 23 -0.13 8.54 13.94
CA TRP A 23 0.73 9.62 13.48
C TRP A 23 0.06 10.99 13.51
N PHE A 24 -1.13 11.10 12.95
CA PHE A 24 -1.80 12.39 12.82
C PHE A 24 -2.40 12.87 14.13
N SER A 25 -2.91 11.97 15.00
CA SER A 25 -3.26 12.32 16.37
C SER A 25 -2.08 12.86 17.17
N TYR A 26 -0.89 12.28 16.96
CA TYR A 26 0.34 12.80 17.55
C TYR A 26 0.67 14.20 17.03
N LEU A 27 0.67 14.44 15.71
CA LEU A 27 0.92 15.75 15.14
C LEU A 27 -0.08 16.80 15.65
N ASN A 28 -1.36 16.43 15.71
CA ASN A 28 -2.40 17.30 16.24
C ASN A 28 -2.16 17.66 17.72
N SER A 29 -1.72 16.70 18.53
CA SER A 29 -1.45 16.90 19.97
C SER A 29 -0.29 17.87 20.27
N ILE A 30 0.54 18.15 19.27
CA ILE A 30 1.68 19.08 19.36
C ILE A 30 1.52 20.29 18.42
N ASP A 31 0.30 20.59 18.02
CA ASP A 31 -0.09 21.74 17.19
C ASP A 31 0.70 21.86 15.87
N LEU A 32 1.01 20.73 15.22
CA LEU A 32 1.71 20.68 13.92
C LEU A 32 0.78 20.47 12.71
N LEU A 33 -0.51 20.35 12.91
CA LEU A 33 -1.49 20.33 11.83
C LEU A 33 -2.04 21.74 11.59
N THR A 34 -2.29 22.06 10.32
CA THR A 34 -3.07 23.24 9.94
C THR A 34 -4.55 23.04 10.30
N GLU A 35 -5.34 24.10 10.24
CA GLU A 35 -6.79 24.01 10.47
C GLU A 35 -7.46 23.10 9.43
N GLN A 36 -7.03 23.14 8.17
CA GLN A 36 -7.54 22.29 7.10
C GLN A 36 -7.18 20.83 7.33
N GLU A 37 -5.94 20.54 7.70
CA GLU A 37 -5.50 19.18 8.05
C GLU A 37 -6.25 18.63 9.28
N THR A 38 -6.54 19.47 10.27
CA THR A 38 -7.33 19.06 11.43
C THR A 38 -8.75 18.67 11.03
N LYS A 39 -9.40 19.47 10.16
CA LYS A 39 -10.73 19.15 9.62
C LYS A 39 -10.72 17.88 8.77
N ALA A 40 -9.69 17.69 7.97
CA ALA A 40 -9.51 16.45 7.19
C ALA A 40 -9.34 15.25 8.12
N LEU A 41 -8.50 15.37 9.16
CA LEU A 41 -8.30 14.32 10.17
C LEU A 41 -9.62 13.90 10.83
N GLU A 42 -10.46 14.83 11.23
CA GLU A 42 -11.77 14.55 11.86
C GLU A 42 -12.66 13.67 10.97
N ARG A 43 -12.58 13.84 9.64
CA ARG A 43 -13.40 13.08 8.68
C ARG A 43 -12.86 11.68 8.38
N ILE A 44 -11.54 11.52 8.33
CA ILE A 44 -10.91 10.27 7.87
C ILE A 44 -10.03 9.60 8.94
N HIS A 45 -10.12 10.00 10.20
CA HIS A 45 -9.27 9.48 11.29
C HIS A 45 -9.32 7.95 11.38
N ASP A 46 -10.49 7.35 11.39
CA ASP A 46 -10.64 5.89 11.51
C ASP A 46 -10.05 5.16 10.30
N PHE A 47 -10.14 5.77 9.10
CA PHE A 47 -9.52 5.23 7.90
C PHE A 47 -7.98 5.28 7.98
N LEU A 48 -7.41 6.40 8.42
CA LEU A 48 -5.95 6.53 8.62
C LEU A 48 -5.46 5.51 9.65
N LYS A 49 -6.20 5.34 10.72
CA LYS A 49 -5.90 4.35 11.76
C LYS A 49 -5.99 2.92 11.21
N TYR A 50 -7.01 2.59 10.41
CA TYR A 50 -7.10 1.31 9.71
C TYR A 50 -5.88 1.06 8.82
N LEU A 51 -5.41 2.06 8.07
CA LEU A 51 -4.21 1.93 7.25
C LEU A 51 -2.97 1.66 8.10
N GLN A 52 -2.75 2.41 9.17
CA GLN A 52 -1.60 2.22 10.06
C GLN A 52 -1.60 0.88 10.78
N ASP A 53 -2.77 0.46 11.25
CA ASP A 53 -2.96 -0.75 12.03
C ASP A 53 -3.09 -2.00 11.16
N GLY A 54 -3.10 -1.81 9.84
CA GLY A 54 -3.23 -2.88 8.87
C GLY A 54 -2.11 -3.92 8.96
N VAL A 55 -2.48 -5.19 8.78
CA VAL A 55 -1.51 -6.27 8.64
C VAL A 55 -1.19 -6.45 7.16
N TYR A 56 0.10 -6.31 6.82
CA TYR A 56 0.61 -6.38 5.45
C TYR A 56 1.65 -7.51 5.34
N HIS A 57 1.17 -8.76 5.23
CA HIS A 57 2.06 -9.92 5.10
C HIS A 57 2.82 -9.93 3.78
N LYS A 58 2.14 -9.56 2.69
CA LYS A 58 2.67 -9.39 1.33
C LYS A 58 2.37 -7.98 0.81
N SER A 59 3.08 -7.58 -0.23
CA SER A 59 2.97 -6.22 -0.81
C SER A 59 1.64 -5.94 -1.51
N HIS A 60 0.89 -6.95 -1.95
CA HIS A 60 -0.27 -6.78 -2.85
C HIS A 60 -1.33 -5.82 -2.32
N LYS A 61 -1.69 -5.92 -1.02
CA LYS A 61 -2.68 -5.02 -0.42
C LYS A 61 -2.18 -3.57 -0.43
N LEU A 62 -0.92 -3.35 -0.08
CA LEU A 62 -0.31 -2.02 -0.13
C LEU A 62 -0.15 -1.51 -1.57
N SER A 63 0.16 -2.38 -2.53
CA SER A 63 0.24 -2.00 -3.94
C SER A 63 -1.12 -1.56 -4.50
N VAL A 64 -2.21 -2.23 -4.09
CA VAL A 64 -3.58 -1.78 -4.42
C VAL A 64 -3.84 -0.40 -3.82
N LEU A 65 -3.60 -0.22 -2.53
CA LEU A 65 -3.81 1.07 -1.85
C LEU A 65 -2.94 2.18 -2.48
N GLN A 66 -1.69 1.90 -2.79
CA GLN A 66 -0.79 2.86 -3.46
C GLN A 66 -1.30 3.24 -4.86
N TYR A 67 -1.81 2.26 -5.63
CA TYR A 67 -2.42 2.55 -6.93
C TYR A 67 -3.64 3.46 -6.78
N LEU A 68 -4.55 3.13 -5.86
CA LEU A 68 -5.75 3.92 -5.61
C LEU A 68 -5.41 5.36 -5.20
N THR A 69 -4.40 5.54 -4.35
CA THR A 69 -3.95 6.87 -3.91
C THR A 69 -3.34 7.67 -5.05
N LYS A 70 -2.37 7.09 -5.78
CA LYS A 70 -1.67 7.79 -6.88
C LYS A 70 -2.56 8.16 -8.07
N ASN A 71 -3.70 7.51 -8.22
CA ASN A 71 -4.67 7.78 -9.27
C ASN A 71 -5.92 8.50 -8.73
N GLU A 72 -5.86 9.05 -7.52
CA GLU A 72 -6.97 9.78 -6.87
C GLU A 72 -8.27 8.96 -6.75
N LYS A 73 -8.11 7.63 -6.64
CA LYS A 73 -9.22 6.66 -6.52
C LYS A 73 -9.40 6.11 -5.10
N ILE A 74 -8.57 6.54 -4.15
CA ILE A 74 -8.58 6.00 -2.78
C ILE A 74 -9.91 6.28 -2.06
N PHE A 75 -10.55 7.38 -2.39
CA PHE A 75 -11.90 7.74 -1.93
C PHE A 75 -12.97 7.58 -3.02
N GLY A 76 -12.63 7.02 -4.16
CA GLY A 76 -13.48 6.81 -5.32
C GLY A 76 -13.73 5.33 -5.61
N GLN A 77 -13.78 5.01 -6.91
CA GLN A 77 -13.98 3.64 -7.39
C GLN A 77 -13.14 3.36 -8.63
N VAL A 78 -12.86 2.08 -8.87
CA VAL A 78 -12.14 1.60 -10.06
C VAL A 78 -12.57 0.17 -10.42
N SER A 79 -12.58 -0.15 -11.72
CA SER A 79 -12.82 -1.52 -12.16
C SER A 79 -11.64 -2.43 -11.80
N ILE A 80 -11.92 -3.68 -11.41
CA ILE A 80 -10.87 -4.65 -11.08
C ILE A 80 -9.98 -4.94 -12.28
N LYS A 81 -10.51 -4.88 -13.49
CA LYS A 81 -9.75 -5.05 -14.73
C LYS A 81 -8.72 -3.93 -14.93
N GLU A 82 -9.11 -2.68 -14.74
CA GLU A 82 -8.21 -1.54 -14.81
C GLU A 82 -7.12 -1.62 -13.75
N LEU A 83 -7.53 -1.83 -12.50
CA LEU A 83 -6.64 -2.02 -11.37
C LEU A 83 -5.62 -3.15 -11.62
N ALA A 84 -6.07 -4.32 -12.07
CA ALA A 84 -5.21 -5.47 -12.33
C ALA A 84 -4.18 -5.18 -13.43
N THR A 85 -4.59 -4.50 -14.50
CA THR A 85 -3.70 -4.13 -15.62
C THR A 85 -2.60 -3.17 -15.16
N SER A 86 -2.98 -2.12 -14.44
CA SER A 86 -2.05 -1.11 -13.94
C SER A 86 -1.10 -1.65 -12.87
N LEU A 87 -1.62 -2.49 -11.97
CA LEU A 87 -0.80 -3.16 -10.96
C LEU A 87 0.19 -4.14 -11.58
N ALA A 88 -0.19 -4.87 -12.61
CA ALA A 88 0.73 -5.76 -13.33
C ALA A 88 1.93 -4.97 -13.87
N TRP A 89 1.69 -3.81 -14.48
CA TRP A 89 2.75 -2.93 -14.93
C TRP A 89 3.63 -2.47 -13.76
N THR A 90 3.03 -1.86 -12.74
CA THR A 90 3.79 -1.28 -11.62
C THR A 90 4.63 -2.32 -10.88
N ILE A 91 4.07 -3.51 -10.64
CA ILE A 91 4.77 -4.55 -9.89
C ILE A 91 5.91 -5.16 -10.71
N THR A 92 5.71 -5.40 -12.00
CA THR A 92 6.76 -6.01 -12.84
C THR A 92 7.93 -5.08 -13.14
N GLN A 93 7.75 -3.76 -12.97
CA GLN A 93 8.86 -2.80 -13.04
C GLN A 93 9.70 -2.73 -11.75
N ASP A 94 9.23 -3.32 -10.65
CA ASP A 94 9.93 -3.28 -9.36
C ASP A 94 10.41 -4.70 -8.96
N PRO A 95 11.72 -4.98 -9.10
CA PRO A 95 12.27 -6.30 -8.77
C PRO A 95 12.05 -6.73 -7.30
N VAL A 96 11.81 -5.76 -6.41
CA VAL A 96 11.50 -6.05 -5.00
C VAL A 96 10.06 -6.56 -4.87
N LEU A 97 9.12 -5.95 -5.60
CA LEU A 97 7.72 -6.36 -5.57
C LEU A 97 7.49 -7.68 -6.32
N VAL A 98 8.18 -7.89 -7.46
CA VAL A 98 8.16 -9.18 -8.20
C VAL A 98 8.57 -10.34 -7.31
N TYR A 99 9.59 -10.16 -6.45
CA TYR A 99 10.01 -11.22 -5.52
C TYR A 99 8.87 -11.68 -4.59
N ASP A 100 7.95 -10.81 -4.25
CA ASP A 100 6.80 -11.15 -3.39
C ASP A 100 5.67 -11.90 -4.14
N LEU A 101 5.79 -11.99 -5.49
CA LEU A 101 4.89 -12.73 -6.39
C LEU A 101 5.43 -14.12 -6.80
N HIS A 102 6.48 -14.61 -6.16
CA HIS A 102 7.15 -15.88 -6.54
C HIS A 102 6.18 -17.08 -6.66
N ASP A 103 5.09 -17.09 -5.90
CA ASP A 103 4.05 -18.12 -5.98
C ASP A 103 3.37 -18.21 -7.36
N LEU A 104 3.46 -17.15 -8.17
CA LEU A 104 2.82 -17.07 -9.49
C LEU A 104 3.78 -17.38 -10.64
N ASN A 105 5.08 -17.58 -10.36
CA ASN A 105 6.14 -17.75 -11.36
C ASN A 105 6.05 -16.69 -12.47
N ILE A 106 6.12 -15.42 -12.08
CA ILE A 106 6.02 -14.27 -12.97
C ILE A 106 7.40 -13.73 -13.22
N GLU A 107 7.75 -13.54 -14.49
CA GLU A 107 9.02 -12.96 -14.92
C GLU A 107 8.83 -11.55 -15.49
N ASP A 108 7.70 -11.33 -16.19
CA ASP A 108 7.43 -10.06 -16.85
C ASP A 108 5.93 -9.70 -16.93
N TYR A 109 5.67 -8.48 -17.42
CA TYR A 109 4.33 -7.94 -17.61
C TYR A 109 3.48 -8.75 -18.62
N ALA A 110 4.08 -9.17 -19.73
CA ALA A 110 3.36 -9.91 -20.78
C ALA A 110 2.85 -11.25 -20.24
N GLN A 111 3.63 -11.94 -19.39
CA GLN A 111 3.18 -13.16 -18.75
C GLN A 111 1.95 -12.92 -17.86
N LEU A 112 1.92 -11.81 -17.09
CA LEU A 112 0.77 -11.49 -16.24
C LEU A 112 -0.48 -11.17 -17.05
N ILE A 113 -0.34 -10.32 -18.06
CA ILE A 113 -1.50 -9.73 -18.75
C ILE A 113 -1.96 -10.58 -19.93
N GLU A 114 -1.04 -11.20 -20.68
CA GLU A 114 -1.40 -11.95 -21.88
C GLU A 114 -1.68 -13.43 -21.57
N ARG A 115 -0.82 -14.07 -20.77
CA ARG A 115 -0.87 -15.51 -20.54
C ARG A 115 -1.59 -15.91 -19.25
N LYS A 116 -1.54 -15.10 -18.22
CA LYS A 116 -2.04 -15.42 -16.88
C LYS A 116 -3.07 -14.41 -16.35
N ARG A 117 -3.68 -13.58 -17.22
CA ARG A 117 -4.61 -12.51 -16.81
C ARG A 117 -5.66 -13.01 -15.82
N ASN A 118 -6.39 -14.06 -16.16
CA ASN A 118 -7.46 -14.59 -15.30
C ASN A 118 -6.91 -15.11 -13.96
N GLN A 119 -5.70 -15.68 -13.96
CA GLN A 119 -5.03 -16.12 -12.76
C GLN A 119 -4.62 -14.92 -11.90
N TRP A 120 -4.11 -13.85 -12.52
CA TRP A 120 -3.74 -12.63 -11.85
C TRP A 120 -4.93 -11.90 -11.22
N GLU A 121 -6.01 -11.71 -11.99
CA GLU A 121 -7.24 -11.11 -11.45
C GLU A 121 -7.83 -11.96 -10.32
N SER A 122 -7.87 -13.28 -10.46
CA SER A 122 -8.33 -14.20 -9.40
C SER A 122 -7.44 -14.11 -8.16
N TYR A 123 -6.13 -13.98 -8.36
CA TYR A 123 -5.18 -13.82 -7.27
C TYR A 123 -5.40 -12.51 -6.50
N LEU A 124 -5.61 -11.39 -7.20
CA LEU A 124 -5.95 -10.11 -6.57
C LEU A 124 -7.28 -10.20 -5.81
N LYS A 125 -8.33 -10.75 -6.43
CA LYS A 125 -9.64 -10.96 -5.80
C LYS A 125 -9.54 -11.82 -4.55
N GLY A 126 -8.82 -12.92 -4.62
CA GLY A 126 -8.65 -13.88 -3.51
C GLY A 126 -7.78 -13.38 -2.36
N ASN A 127 -6.94 -12.41 -2.57
CA ASN A 127 -5.97 -11.91 -1.59
C ASN A 127 -6.21 -10.45 -1.20
N ALA A 128 -5.69 -9.50 -1.98
CA ALA A 128 -5.72 -8.08 -1.64
C ALA A 128 -7.15 -7.54 -1.55
N LEU A 129 -7.96 -7.77 -2.58
CA LEU A 129 -9.31 -7.23 -2.63
C LEU A 129 -10.22 -7.88 -1.59
N ARG A 130 -10.10 -9.19 -1.36
CA ARG A 130 -10.82 -9.85 -0.26
C ARG A 130 -10.44 -9.27 1.11
N ALA A 131 -9.16 -8.92 1.31
CA ALA A 131 -8.72 -8.33 2.57
C ALA A 131 -9.24 -6.89 2.74
N LEU A 132 -9.32 -6.11 1.64
CA LEU A 132 -9.92 -4.77 1.66
C LEU A 132 -11.43 -4.83 1.88
N ASN A 133 -12.13 -5.73 1.20
CA ASN A 133 -13.59 -5.92 1.33
C ASN A 133 -14.04 -6.39 2.73
N LYS A 134 -13.13 -6.88 3.56
CA LYS A 134 -13.39 -7.22 4.96
C LYS A 134 -13.29 -6.03 5.92
N SER A 135 -12.83 -4.89 5.41
CA SER A 135 -12.79 -3.65 6.18
C SER A 135 -14.10 -2.88 6.02
N ASP A 136 -14.34 -1.97 6.94
CA ASP A 136 -15.49 -1.06 6.88
C ASP A 136 -15.28 0.07 5.85
N PHE A 137 -14.18 0.05 5.08
CA PHE A 137 -13.76 1.17 4.23
C PHE A 137 -13.81 0.89 2.73
N PHE A 138 -13.92 -0.38 2.32
CA PHE A 138 -13.98 -0.76 0.91
C PHE A 138 -15.05 -1.82 0.64
N ILE A 139 -15.72 -1.66 -0.49
CA ILE A 139 -16.71 -2.59 -1.03
C ILE A 139 -16.17 -3.13 -2.36
N VAL A 140 -16.21 -4.45 -2.54
CA VAL A 140 -15.79 -5.12 -3.79
C VAL A 140 -16.98 -5.90 -4.32
N GLU A 141 -17.64 -5.32 -5.32
CA GLU A 141 -18.84 -5.87 -5.94
C GLU A 141 -18.84 -5.58 -7.46
N ASN A 142 -19.48 -6.44 -8.25
CA ASN A 142 -19.71 -6.24 -9.68
C ASN A 142 -18.42 -5.89 -10.48
N ASP A 143 -17.30 -6.53 -10.12
CA ASP A 143 -15.98 -6.25 -10.71
C ASP A 143 -15.46 -4.80 -10.51
N VAL A 144 -15.95 -4.13 -9.47
CA VAL A 144 -15.51 -2.81 -9.04
C VAL A 144 -15.05 -2.88 -7.58
N ILE A 145 -13.99 -2.15 -7.24
CA ILE A 145 -13.66 -1.77 -5.86
C ILE A 145 -14.06 -0.31 -5.67
N SER A 146 -14.82 -0.03 -4.63
CA SER A 146 -15.27 1.30 -4.24
C SER A 146 -14.87 1.60 -2.81
N SER A 147 -14.53 2.85 -2.52
CA SER A 147 -14.43 3.34 -1.16
C SER A 147 -15.83 3.63 -0.60
N VAL A 148 -16.01 3.55 0.71
CA VAL A 148 -17.22 4.03 1.38
C VAL A 148 -17.37 5.56 1.31
N PHE A 149 -16.30 6.27 0.96
CA PHE A 149 -16.26 7.72 0.79
C PHE A 149 -16.56 8.17 -0.65
N VAL A 150 -17.00 7.28 -1.54
CA VAL A 150 -17.11 7.54 -2.99
C VAL A 150 -17.98 8.74 -3.35
N ASP A 151 -18.98 9.05 -2.52
CA ASP A 151 -19.89 10.17 -2.71
C ASP A 151 -19.55 11.38 -1.81
N GLU A 152 -18.39 11.34 -1.11
CA GLU A 152 -17.95 12.41 -0.24
C GLU A 152 -16.98 13.36 -0.95
N ASP A 153 -17.18 14.67 -0.76
CA ASP A 153 -16.23 15.69 -1.15
C ASP A 153 -15.15 15.82 -0.06
N LEU A 154 -14.07 15.06 -0.23
CA LEU A 154 -12.91 15.11 0.67
C LEU A 154 -11.84 16.05 0.12
N SER A 155 -11.19 16.76 1.03
CA SER A 155 -10.18 17.77 0.68
C SER A 155 -8.85 17.15 0.24
N ASP A 156 -8.01 17.95 -0.43
CA ASP A 156 -6.66 17.56 -0.84
C ASP A 156 -5.81 17.11 0.36
N GLU A 157 -5.98 17.76 1.53
CA GLU A 157 -5.27 17.37 2.75
C GLU A 157 -5.61 15.94 3.19
N ALA A 158 -6.86 15.48 2.96
CA ALA A 158 -7.25 14.11 3.24
C ALA A 158 -6.50 13.11 2.34
N PHE A 159 -6.34 13.43 1.06
CA PHE A 159 -5.53 12.64 0.11
C PHE A 159 -4.07 12.62 0.52
N GLU A 160 -3.49 13.78 0.85
CA GLU A 160 -2.08 13.91 1.27
C GLU A 160 -1.79 13.10 2.54
N MET A 161 -2.69 13.12 3.53
CA MET A 161 -2.56 12.30 4.74
C MET A 161 -2.54 10.81 4.44
N VAL A 162 -3.41 10.34 3.56
CA VAL A 162 -3.45 8.93 3.13
C VAL A 162 -2.18 8.57 2.38
N GLU A 163 -1.73 9.43 1.46
CA GLU A 163 -0.51 9.22 0.69
C GLU A 163 0.71 9.09 1.61
N GLU A 164 0.85 9.99 2.59
CA GLU A 164 1.95 9.96 3.57
C GLU A 164 2.04 8.61 4.31
N ILE A 165 0.91 8.08 4.79
CA ILE A 165 0.87 6.79 5.47
C ILE A 165 1.21 5.64 4.51
N ILE A 166 0.62 5.62 3.33
CA ILE A 166 0.83 4.54 2.35
C ILE A 166 2.27 4.52 1.85
N GLU A 167 2.88 5.66 1.56
CA GLU A 167 4.30 5.73 1.17
C GLU A 167 5.21 5.19 2.26
N TYR A 168 4.99 5.59 3.50
CA TYR A 168 5.75 5.07 4.63
C TYR A 168 5.61 3.54 4.77
N LEU A 169 4.39 3.01 4.70
CA LEU A 169 4.12 1.58 4.80
C LEU A 169 4.74 0.79 3.62
N MET A 170 4.69 1.34 2.41
CA MET A 170 5.34 0.75 1.22
C MET A 170 6.85 0.70 1.39
N GLN A 171 7.47 1.74 1.94
CA GLN A 171 8.91 1.75 2.21
C GLN A 171 9.31 0.68 3.25
N LEU A 172 8.52 0.54 4.33
CA LEU A 172 8.73 -0.52 5.31
C LEU A 172 8.61 -1.92 4.68
N GLN A 173 7.59 -2.12 3.85
CA GLN A 173 7.35 -3.40 3.19
C GLN A 173 8.49 -3.75 2.21
N ARG A 174 8.95 -2.79 1.39
CA ARG A 174 10.11 -3.00 0.51
C ARG A 174 11.36 -3.40 1.27
N ASN A 175 11.64 -2.76 2.40
CA ASN A 175 12.79 -3.11 3.22
C ASN A 175 12.65 -4.50 3.87
N ARG A 176 11.44 -4.90 4.24
CA ARG A 176 11.15 -6.25 4.73
C ARG A 176 11.40 -7.29 3.64
N ILE A 177 10.94 -7.06 2.42
CA ILE A 177 11.14 -7.95 1.27
C ILE A 177 12.63 -8.08 0.94
N LYS A 178 13.37 -6.95 0.86
CA LYS A 178 14.83 -6.96 0.65
C LYS A 178 15.56 -7.81 1.70
N ARG A 179 15.20 -7.66 2.98
CA ARG A 179 15.81 -8.46 4.07
C ARG A 179 15.49 -9.95 3.94
N LYS A 180 14.26 -10.30 3.55
CA LYS A 180 13.85 -11.69 3.31
C LYS A 180 14.65 -12.28 2.15
N ARG A 181 14.69 -11.61 1.00
CA ARG A 181 15.46 -12.02 -0.18
C ARG A 181 16.93 -12.27 0.17
N PHE A 182 17.55 -11.38 0.93
CA PHE A 182 18.94 -11.54 1.35
C PHE A 182 19.17 -12.80 2.20
N LYS A 183 18.23 -13.09 3.11
CA LYS A 183 18.30 -14.32 3.93
C LYS A 183 18.13 -15.59 3.09
N ASP A 184 17.20 -15.59 2.15
CA ASP A 184 16.93 -16.74 1.28
C ASP A 184 18.13 -17.05 0.37
N VAL A 185 18.78 -16.02 -0.19
CA VAL A 185 20.04 -16.17 -0.95
C VAL A 185 21.15 -16.76 -0.08
N LYS A 186 21.33 -16.26 1.14
CA LYS A 186 22.38 -16.75 2.05
C LYS A 186 22.15 -18.19 2.48
N ASN A 187 20.91 -18.60 2.67
CA ASN A 187 20.56 -19.95 3.11
C ASN A 187 20.65 -20.99 1.95
N ASN A 188 20.40 -20.57 0.71
CA ASN A 188 20.38 -21.46 -0.45
C ASN A 188 21.73 -21.59 -1.18
N GLY A 189 22.80 -20.95 -0.68
CA GLY A 189 24.17 -21.11 -1.21
C GLY A 189 24.38 -20.66 -2.66
N SER A 190 23.43 -19.96 -3.28
CA SER A 190 23.57 -19.47 -4.65
C SER A 190 24.35 -18.14 -4.68
N SER A 191 25.45 -18.14 -5.43
CA SER A 191 26.21 -16.95 -5.76
C SER A 191 25.39 -16.05 -6.69
N PHE A 192 24.67 -15.10 -6.12
CA PHE A 192 24.06 -14.01 -6.88
C PHE A 192 24.93 -12.76 -6.76
N SER A 193 25.28 -12.18 -7.93
CA SER A 193 25.95 -10.88 -8.00
C SER A 193 25.06 -9.81 -7.33
N PRO A 194 25.65 -8.84 -6.61
CA PRO A 194 24.92 -7.69 -6.12
C PRO A 194 24.36 -6.92 -7.32
N ILE A 195 23.09 -6.55 -7.27
CA ILE A 195 22.55 -5.53 -8.15
C ILE A 195 23.06 -4.22 -7.57
N ASP A 196 23.92 -3.54 -8.32
CA ASP A 196 24.50 -2.25 -7.96
C ASP A 196 23.42 -1.26 -7.54
N GLU A 197 23.78 -0.44 -6.55
CA GLU A 197 22.97 0.62 -5.95
C GLU A 197 22.69 1.77 -6.93
#